data_0a8831ce4e158d43ca831b6a99260605
#
_entry.id   0a8831ce4e158d43ca831b6a99260605
#
_cell.length_a   1.000
_cell.length_b   1.000
_cell.length_c   1.000
_cell.angle_alpha   90.00
_cell.angle_beta   90.00
_cell.angle_gamma   90.00
#
_symmetry.space_group_name_H-M   'P 1'
#
loop_
_entity.id
_entity.type
_entity.pdbx_description
1 polymer ?
#
loop_
_entity_poly.entity_id
_entity_poly.type
_entity_poly.pdbx_seq_one_letter_code
_entity_poly.pdbx_strand_id
1 'polypeptide(L)'
;MKKHIKTIDNLFDLIFITKGISKAELIAKNNQQELSALRHCVVYIVTNYLTKMSYKAIGRAMGGRDHSTMINSKTQVSDAISNPKSNPYLYGIYKDIISLCRFEEEERDAILECSIDTLNGMFRQWDNMQGMDFESKLEVIRLRHFAGGL
;
A
#
# COMPACT_ATOMS: atom_id res chain seq x y z
N MET A 1 2.51 -13.12 -2.55
CA MET A 1 2.23 -12.90 -1.13
C MET A 1 2.40 -11.44 -0.79
N LYS A 2 1.39 -10.82 -0.19
CA LYS A 2 1.43 -9.39 0.13
C LYS A 2 2.12 -9.17 1.48
N LYS A 3 2.89 -8.09 1.58
CA LYS A 3 3.56 -7.68 2.81
C LYS A 3 2.78 -6.58 3.50
N HIS A 4 2.59 -6.69 4.82
CA HIS A 4 2.00 -5.61 5.63
C HIS A 4 2.91 -4.40 5.65
N ILE A 5 2.35 -3.25 5.27
CA ILE A 5 3.07 -1.99 5.24
C ILE A 5 2.46 -1.06 6.29
N LYS A 6 3.22 -0.78 7.34
CA LYS A 6 2.85 0.15 8.41
C LYS A 6 3.78 1.36 8.47
N THR A 7 5.01 1.20 8.02
CA THR A 7 6.05 2.23 8.08
C THR A 7 6.80 2.30 6.76
N ILE A 8 7.54 3.39 6.57
CA ILE A 8 8.40 3.52 5.39
C ILE A 8 9.48 2.43 5.35
N ASP A 9 9.95 1.97 6.51
CA ASP A 9 10.94 0.90 6.57
C ASP A 9 10.39 -0.42 6.01
N ASN A 10 9.11 -0.69 6.18
CA ASN A 10 8.47 -1.84 5.56
C ASN A 10 8.52 -1.77 4.03
N LEU A 11 8.39 -0.58 3.45
CA LEU A 11 8.54 -0.38 2.00
C LEU A 11 9.98 -0.63 1.55
N PHE A 12 10.96 -0.15 2.30
CA PHE A 12 12.37 -0.43 2.00
C PHE A 12 12.66 -1.92 2.02
N ASP A 13 12.12 -2.65 3.01
CA ASP A 13 12.27 -4.10 3.11
C ASP A 13 11.59 -4.81 1.93
N LEU A 14 10.41 -4.37 1.54
CA LEU A 14 9.70 -4.93 0.39
C LEU A 14 10.51 -4.78 -0.89
N ILE A 15 11.06 -3.59 -1.13
CA ILE A 15 11.90 -3.33 -2.31
C ILE A 15 13.16 -4.19 -2.28
N PHE A 16 13.78 -4.36 -1.12
CA PHE A 16 14.95 -5.23 -0.98
C PHE A 16 14.61 -6.68 -1.32
N ILE A 17 13.50 -7.19 -0.80
CA ILE A 17 13.08 -8.58 -1.03
C ILE A 17 12.73 -8.81 -2.51
N THR A 18 12.02 -7.87 -3.14
CA THR A 18 11.49 -8.06 -4.49
C THR A 18 12.45 -7.65 -5.60
N LYS A 19 13.26 -6.62 -5.37
CA LYS A 19 14.15 -6.04 -6.39
C LYS A 19 15.63 -6.22 -6.08
N GLY A 20 15.98 -6.65 -4.87
CA GLY A 20 17.37 -6.77 -4.46
C GLY A 20 18.08 -5.43 -4.24
N ILE A 21 17.32 -4.34 -4.14
CA ILE A 21 17.87 -2.98 -3.95
C ILE A 21 17.81 -2.63 -2.48
N SER A 22 18.97 -2.38 -1.87
CA SER A 22 19.05 -2.01 -0.46
C SER A 22 18.56 -0.58 -0.22
N LYS A 23 18.21 -0.28 1.03
CA LYS A 23 17.87 1.09 1.45
C LYS A 23 19.01 2.05 1.09
N ALA A 24 20.26 1.67 1.35
CA ALA A 24 21.41 2.51 1.07
C ALA A 24 21.52 2.86 -0.41
N GLU A 25 21.30 1.90 -1.30
CA GLU A 25 21.27 2.14 -2.74
C GLU A 25 20.12 3.05 -3.15
N LEU A 26 18.93 2.80 -2.58
CA LEU A 26 17.73 3.54 -2.92
C LEU A 26 17.82 5.02 -2.54
N ILE A 27 18.38 5.33 -1.37
CA ILE A 27 18.49 6.71 -0.88
C ILE A 27 19.76 7.43 -1.37
N ALA A 28 20.69 6.71 -1.97
CA ALA A 28 21.92 7.31 -2.51
C ALA A 28 21.61 8.33 -3.61
N LYS A 29 22.54 9.27 -3.83
CA LYS A 29 22.43 10.27 -4.90
C LYS A 29 22.76 9.64 -6.25
N ASN A 30 21.86 8.82 -6.74
CA ASN A 30 21.99 8.10 -8.00
C ASN A 30 20.73 8.34 -8.82
N ASN A 31 20.91 8.74 -10.07
CA ASN A 31 19.82 9.10 -10.98
C ASN A 31 19.43 7.99 -11.96
N GLN A 32 19.81 6.74 -11.68
CA GLN A 32 19.33 5.63 -12.49
C GLN A 32 17.80 5.59 -12.51
N GLN A 33 17.26 5.28 -13.67
CA GLN A 33 15.81 5.34 -13.91
C GLN A 33 15.01 4.48 -12.93
N GLU A 34 15.46 3.25 -12.68
CA GLU A 34 14.78 2.36 -11.76
C GLU A 34 14.79 2.89 -10.32
N LEU A 35 15.93 3.38 -9.85
CA LEU A 35 16.06 3.93 -8.50
C LEU A 35 15.19 5.19 -8.33
N SER A 36 15.17 6.07 -9.32
CA SER A 36 14.32 7.26 -9.29
C SER A 36 12.84 6.89 -9.27
N ALA A 37 12.43 5.93 -10.09
CA ALA A 37 11.05 5.47 -10.12
C ALA A 37 10.62 4.84 -8.79
N LEU A 38 11.49 4.02 -8.19
CA LEU A 38 11.20 3.42 -6.89
C LEU A 38 11.10 4.46 -5.77
N ARG A 39 11.98 5.48 -5.78
CA ARG A 39 11.89 6.58 -4.83
C ARG A 39 10.55 7.33 -4.95
N HIS A 40 10.14 7.64 -6.17
CA HIS A 40 8.85 8.29 -6.42
C HIS A 40 7.69 7.45 -5.87
N CYS A 41 7.72 6.15 -6.11
CA CYS A 41 6.69 5.22 -5.62
C CYS A 41 6.65 5.18 -4.09
N VAL A 42 7.81 5.12 -3.42
CA VAL A 42 7.87 5.14 -1.95
C VAL A 42 7.22 6.40 -1.40
N VAL A 43 7.57 7.56 -1.94
CA VAL A 43 7.02 8.84 -1.48
C VAL A 43 5.50 8.87 -1.67
N TYR A 44 5.01 8.44 -2.83
CA TYR A 44 3.57 8.41 -3.11
C TYR A 44 2.83 7.50 -2.14
N ILE A 45 3.32 6.28 -1.93
CA ILE A 45 2.68 5.30 -1.04
C ILE A 45 2.67 5.82 0.40
N VAL A 46 3.78 6.36 0.88
CA VAL A 46 3.86 6.91 2.25
C VAL A 46 2.87 8.06 2.43
N THR A 47 2.79 8.98 1.47
CA THR A 47 1.90 10.15 1.60
C THR A 47 0.42 9.80 1.50
N ASN A 48 0.05 8.79 0.74
CA ASN A 48 -1.35 8.44 0.52
C ASN A 48 -1.88 7.34 1.44
N TYR A 49 -1.01 6.42 1.88
CA TYR A 49 -1.44 5.27 2.67
C TYR A 49 -0.90 5.25 4.09
N LEU A 50 0.21 5.93 4.37
CA LEU A 50 0.85 5.94 5.68
C LEU A 50 0.82 7.32 6.36
N THR A 51 -0.08 8.11 6.12
CA THR A 51 -0.38 9.54 6.42
C THR A 51 0.26 10.24 7.64
N LYS A 52 1.11 9.56 8.41
CA LYS A 52 1.68 10.08 9.66
C LYS A 52 3.02 10.81 9.49
N MET A 53 3.56 10.86 8.27
CA MET A 53 4.84 11.51 7.99
C MET A 53 4.64 12.80 7.21
N SER A 54 5.31 13.87 7.67
CA SER A 54 5.39 15.11 6.89
C SER A 54 6.35 14.93 5.70
N TYR A 55 6.24 15.80 4.69
CA TYR A 55 7.20 15.78 3.58
C TYR A 55 8.64 15.96 4.04
N LYS A 56 8.87 16.76 5.09
CA LYS A 56 10.20 16.93 5.67
C LYS A 56 10.72 15.62 6.27
N ALA A 57 9.86 14.88 6.98
CA ALA A 57 10.23 13.60 7.59
C ALA A 57 10.52 12.55 6.50
N ILE A 58 9.71 12.51 5.45
CA ILE A 58 9.94 11.62 4.30
C ILE A 58 11.26 11.97 3.62
N GLY A 59 11.54 13.24 3.40
CA GLY A 59 12.79 13.69 2.81
C GLY A 59 14.02 13.25 3.60
N ARG A 60 13.96 13.34 4.93
CA ARG A 60 15.03 12.85 5.81
C ARG A 60 15.22 11.34 5.67
N ALA A 61 14.13 10.59 5.66
CA ALA A 61 14.17 9.13 5.51
C ALA A 61 14.70 8.72 4.12
N MET A 62 14.52 9.57 3.12
CA MET A 62 14.99 9.35 1.75
C MET A 62 16.39 9.94 1.49
N GLY A 63 17.22 10.04 2.51
CA GLY A 63 18.61 10.46 2.37
C GLY A 63 18.84 11.97 2.46
N GLY A 64 17.96 12.70 3.16
CA GLY A 64 18.10 14.14 3.34
C GLY A 64 17.66 14.96 2.13
N ARG A 65 16.62 14.52 1.44
CA ARG A 65 16.06 15.24 0.30
C ARG A 65 15.08 16.31 0.74
N ASP A 66 15.00 17.37 -0.06
CA ASP A 66 14.15 18.51 0.21
C ASP A 66 12.65 18.15 0.11
N HIS A 67 11.81 18.83 0.90
CA HIS A 67 10.35 18.60 0.89
C HIS A 67 9.71 18.88 -0.46
N SER A 68 10.20 19.88 -1.19
CA SER A 68 9.70 20.19 -2.54
C SER A 68 9.99 19.06 -3.53
N THR A 69 11.12 18.38 -3.37
CA THR A 69 11.45 17.17 -4.16
C THR A 69 10.46 16.04 -3.83
N MET A 70 10.07 15.91 -2.58
CA MET A 70 9.09 14.90 -2.17
C MET A 70 7.70 15.18 -2.76
N ILE A 71 7.27 16.43 -2.76
CA ILE A 71 6.02 16.84 -3.38
C ILE A 71 6.05 16.54 -4.88
N ASN A 72 7.15 16.86 -5.55
CA ASN A 72 7.32 16.55 -6.98
C ASN A 72 7.25 15.03 -7.24
N SER A 73 7.89 14.23 -6.41
CA SER A 73 7.85 12.76 -6.52
C SER A 73 6.42 12.23 -6.44
N LYS A 74 5.65 12.71 -5.46
CA LYS A 74 4.24 12.36 -5.33
C LYS A 74 3.44 12.75 -6.58
N THR A 75 3.65 13.95 -7.08
CA THR A 75 2.96 14.46 -8.26
C THR A 75 3.24 13.60 -9.50
N GLN A 76 4.49 13.19 -9.70
CA GLN A 76 4.84 12.36 -10.85
C GLN A 76 4.11 11.02 -10.84
N VAL A 77 4.00 10.36 -9.69
CA VAL A 77 3.26 9.09 -9.59
C VAL A 77 1.76 9.33 -9.75
N SER A 78 1.23 10.38 -9.14
CA SER A 78 -0.19 10.75 -9.29
C SER A 78 -0.55 10.99 -10.76
N ASP A 79 0.29 11.69 -11.50
CA ASP A 79 0.09 11.94 -12.94
C ASP A 79 0.17 10.65 -13.76
N ALA A 80 1.10 9.75 -13.42
CA ALA A 80 1.24 8.46 -14.09
C ALA A 80 0.03 7.56 -13.84
N ILE A 81 -0.57 7.61 -12.66
CA ILE A 81 -1.79 6.88 -12.34
C ILE A 81 -2.98 7.43 -13.12
N SER A 82 -3.09 8.76 -13.20
CA SER A 82 -4.18 9.44 -13.93
C SER A 82 -4.08 9.21 -15.44
N ASN A 83 -2.86 9.13 -15.97
CA ASN A 83 -2.62 8.88 -17.39
C ASN A 83 -1.42 7.93 -17.55
N PRO A 84 -1.65 6.61 -17.50
CA PRO A 84 -0.56 5.64 -17.61
C PRO A 84 0.25 5.73 -18.90
N LYS A 85 -0.33 6.25 -19.95
CA LYS A 85 0.36 6.42 -21.25
C LYS A 85 1.42 7.53 -21.21
N SER A 86 1.31 8.47 -20.28
CA SER A 86 2.29 9.56 -20.15
C SER A 86 3.62 9.09 -19.60
N ASN A 87 3.61 8.08 -18.73
CA ASN A 87 4.82 7.50 -18.15
C ASN A 87 4.58 6.02 -17.83
N PRO A 88 4.59 5.15 -18.85
CA PRO A 88 4.30 3.72 -18.65
C PRO A 88 5.33 3.02 -17.77
N TYR A 89 6.59 3.45 -17.79
CA TYR A 89 7.63 2.86 -16.95
C TYR A 89 7.34 3.08 -15.47
N LEU A 90 7.09 4.33 -15.06
CA LEU A 90 6.78 4.67 -13.67
C LEU A 90 5.48 3.99 -13.21
N TYR A 91 4.47 3.99 -14.06
CA TYR A 91 3.21 3.33 -13.78
C TYR A 91 3.39 1.82 -13.55
N GLY A 92 4.22 1.17 -14.37
CA GLY A 92 4.52 -0.25 -14.23
C GLY A 92 5.23 -0.55 -12.91
N ILE A 93 6.23 0.24 -12.54
CA ILE A 93 6.94 0.10 -11.26
C ILE A 93 5.96 0.30 -10.08
N TYR A 94 5.12 1.33 -10.16
CA TYR A 94 4.11 1.58 -9.12
C TYR A 94 3.15 0.39 -8.97
N LYS A 95 2.63 -0.14 -10.06
CA LYS A 95 1.71 -1.28 -10.02
C LYS A 95 2.36 -2.52 -9.40
N ASP A 96 3.61 -2.78 -9.75
CA ASP A 96 4.34 -3.91 -9.18
C ASP A 96 4.48 -3.79 -7.67
N ILE A 97 4.85 -2.62 -7.18
CA ILE A 97 5.05 -2.40 -5.74
C ILE A 97 3.70 -2.40 -5.00
N ILE A 98 2.71 -1.66 -5.49
CA ILE A 98 1.43 -1.54 -4.78
C ILE A 98 0.69 -2.88 -4.70
N SER A 99 0.84 -3.73 -5.71
CA SER A 99 0.21 -5.05 -5.70
C SER A 99 0.74 -5.98 -4.62
N LEU A 100 1.94 -5.70 -4.11
CA LEU A 100 2.59 -6.48 -3.06
C LEU A 100 2.38 -5.88 -1.66
N CYS A 101 1.74 -4.73 -1.57
CA CYS A 101 1.46 -4.05 -0.31
C CYS A 101 0.10 -4.44 0.24
N ARG A 102 0.03 -4.57 1.56
CA ARG A 102 -1.21 -4.77 2.30
C ARG A 102 -1.27 -3.75 3.43
N PHE A 103 -2.34 -2.97 3.46
CA PHE A 103 -2.56 -1.93 4.46
C PHE A 103 -3.68 -2.35 5.40
N GLU A 104 -3.40 -2.47 6.69
CA GLU A 104 -4.41 -2.91 7.69
C GLU A 104 -5.64 -2.00 7.73
N GLU A 105 -5.43 -0.71 7.50
CA GLU A 105 -6.52 0.27 7.52
C GLU A 105 -7.56 0.01 6.44
N GLU A 106 -7.18 -0.52 5.27
CA GLU A 106 -8.13 -0.86 4.21
C GLU A 106 -9.13 -1.93 4.63
N GLU A 107 -8.68 -2.97 5.34
CA GLU A 107 -9.59 -4.00 5.86
C GLU A 107 -10.54 -3.43 6.91
N ARG A 108 -10.02 -2.58 7.79
CA ARG A 108 -10.83 -1.94 8.84
C ARG A 108 -11.86 -1.01 8.24
N ASP A 109 -11.48 -0.19 7.28
CA ASP A 109 -12.38 0.75 6.62
C ASP A 109 -13.46 0.01 5.82
N ALA A 110 -13.10 -1.06 5.12
CA ALA A 110 -14.08 -1.89 4.41
C ALA A 110 -15.14 -2.46 5.35
N ILE A 111 -14.73 -2.90 6.56
CA ILE A 111 -15.69 -3.39 7.57
C ILE A 111 -16.56 -2.25 8.08
N LEU A 112 -15.99 -1.08 8.36
CA LEU A 112 -16.72 0.08 8.89
C LEU A 112 -17.71 0.66 7.86
N GLU A 113 -17.43 0.54 6.57
CA GLU A 113 -18.28 1.02 5.49
C GLU A 113 -19.37 0.03 5.07
N CYS A 114 -19.46 -1.15 5.69
CA CYS A 114 -20.50 -2.12 5.38
C CYS A 114 -21.89 -1.55 5.63
N SER A 115 -22.81 -1.78 4.68
CA SER A 115 -24.22 -1.43 4.87
C SER A 115 -24.85 -2.25 5.98
N ILE A 116 -25.94 -1.72 6.57
CA ILE A 116 -26.72 -2.43 7.60
C ILE A 116 -27.22 -3.77 7.06
N ASP A 117 -27.64 -3.82 5.80
CA ASP A 117 -28.10 -5.06 5.16
C ASP A 117 -27.00 -6.11 5.08
N THR A 118 -25.78 -5.70 4.74
CA THR A 118 -24.61 -6.59 4.70
C THR A 118 -24.31 -7.13 6.10
N LEU A 119 -24.32 -6.25 7.12
CA LEU A 119 -24.09 -6.66 8.51
C LEU A 119 -25.17 -7.63 8.99
N ASN A 120 -26.43 -7.38 8.69
CA ASN A 120 -27.54 -8.28 9.03
C ASN A 120 -27.39 -9.63 8.34
N GLY A 121 -26.93 -9.65 7.11
CA GLY A 121 -26.61 -10.88 6.39
C GLY A 121 -25.52 -11.69 7.08
N MET A 122 -24.48 -11.01 7.56
CA MET A 122 -23.39 -11.65 8.32
C MET A 122 -23.89 -12.26 9.62
N PHE A 123 -24.72 -11.54 10.38
CA PHE A 123 -25.28 -12.02 11.64
C PHE A 123 -26.18 -13.24 11.44
N ARG A 124 -27.05 -13.22 10.43
CA ARG A 124 -27.89 -14.38 10.10
C ARG A 124 -27.07 -15.59 9.73
N GLN A 125 -25.99 -15.38 8.97
CA GLN A 125 -25.08 -16.44 8.57
C GLN A 125 -24.33 -16.99 9.77
N TRP A 126 -23.92 -16.12 10.70
CA TRP A 126 -23.29 -16.51 11.95
C TRP A 126 -24.18 -17.44 12.77
N ASP A 127 -25.46 -17.08 12.92
CA ASP A 127 -26.42 -17.87 13.68
C ASP A 127 -26.68 -19.23 13.05
N ASN A 128 -26.59 -19.34 11.72
CA ASN A 128 -26.79 -20.60 10.99
C ASN A 128 -25.58 -21.54 11.01
N MET A 129 -24.43 -21.05 11.43
CA MET A 129 -23.19 -21.84 11.50
C MET A 129 -23.02 -22.56 12.84
N GLN A 130 -24.03 -23.35 13.25
CA GLN A 130 -23.97 -24.10 14.48
C GLN A 130 -22.92 -25.20 14.40
N GLY A 131 -22.19 -25.41 15.52
CA GLY A 131 -21.14 -26.42 15.60
C GLY A 131 -19.78 -26.00 15.09
N MET A 132 -19.67 -24.80 14.50
CA MET A 132 -18.39 -24.24 14.09
C MET A 132 -17.79 -23.39 15.20
N ASP A 133 -16.47 -23.37 15.30
CA ASP A 133 -15.77 -22.49 16.22
C ASP A 133 -15.79 -21.04 15.75
N PHE A 134 -15.38 -20.14 16.64
CA PHE A 134 -15.39 -18.68 16.35
C PHE A 134 -14.53 -18.31 15.16
N GLU A 135 -13.32 -18.84 15.09
CA GLU A 135 -12.37 -18.51 14.00
C GLU A 135 -12.88 -18.99 12.65
N SER A 136 -13.42 -20.23 12.61
CA SER A 136 -13.98 -20.78 11.38
C SER A 136 -15.17 -19.96 10.88
N LYS A 137 -16.04 -19.49 11.80
CA LYS A 137 -17.16 -18.62 11.46
C LYS A 137 -16.70 -17.30 10.85
N LEU A 138 -15.69 -16.68 11.45
CA LEU A 138 -15.10 -15.44 10.92
C LEU A 138 -14.52 -15.63 9.52
N GLU A 139 -13.83 -16.74 9.29
CA GLU A 139 -13.24 -17.04 7.98
C GLU A 139 -14.31 -17.19 6.90
N VAL A 140 -15.40 -17.90 7.18
CA VAL A 140 -16.50 -18.06 6.23
C VAL A 140 -17.13 -16.71 5.89
N ILE A 141 -17.40 -15.87 6.89
CA ILE A 141 -17.97 -14.54 6.68
C ILE A 141 -17.03 -13.67 5.85
N ARG A 142 -15.74 -13.68 6.18
CA ARG A 142 -14.73 -12.94 5.45
C ARG A 142 -14.68 -13.32 3.98
N LEU A 143 -14.64 -14.62 3.68
CA LEU A 143 -14.60 -15.12 2.31
C LEU A 143 -15.85 -14.74 1.50
N ARG A 144 -17.04 -14.76 2.12
CA ARG A 144 -18.29 -14.45 1.42
C ARG A 144 -18.50 -12.97 1.17
N HIS A 145 -18.15 -12.12 2.12
CA HIS A 145 -18.49 -10.68 2.07
C HIS A 145 -17.34 -9.78 1.67
N PHE A 146 -16.09 -10.24 1.82
CA PHE A 146 -14.90 -9.43 1.59
C PHE A 146 -13.88 -10.04 0.63
N ALA A 147 -14.12 -11.26 0.15
CA ALA A 147 -13.14 -11.96 -0.70
C ALA A 147 -12.79 -11.20 -1.98
N GLY A 148 -13.75 -10.49 -2.56
CA GLY A 148 -13.53 -9.70 -3.77
C GLY A 148 -12.74 -8.41 -3.54
N GLY A 149 -12.61 -7.97 -2.29
CA GLY A 149 -11.89 -6.76 -1.92
C GLY A 149 -10.47 -6.98 -1.41
N LEU A 150 -10.04 -8.20 -1.40
CA LEU A 150 -8.73 -8.56 -0.81
C LEU A 150 -7.68 -8.88 -1.87
#